data_2c0e0da223bb741fd544ef2b1751de81
#
_entry.id   2c0e0da223bb741fd544ef2b1751de81
#
_cell.length_a   1.000
_cell.length_b   1.000
_cell.length_c   1.000
_cell.angle_alpha   90.00
_cell.angle_beta   90.00
_cell.angle_gamma   90.00
#
_symmetry.space_group_name_H-M   'P 1'
#
loop_
_entity.id
_entity.type
_entity.pdbx_description
1 polymer ?
#
loop_
_entity_poly.entity_id
_entity_poly.type
_entity_poly.pdbx_seq_one_letter_code
_entity_poly.pdbx_strand_id
1 'polypeptide(L)'
;MGLGSYWGEVLDVLQEIIPVYDKVNSYISLGKDSEHRNRAIDGRIQDGDKILDAGSGFGNMSKTALDITNGKVEIMLYDPLLPMIKNTNRLFKKKPEAACGVFEHAPCKNQQFDVVLSGYSLRDAISLKTAISEIHRVLKNDGKWIIVDLGKPDKAII
;
A
#
# COMPACT_ATOMS: atom_id res chain seq x y z
N MET A 1 18.95 11.95 -2.69
CA MET A 1 18.47 11.66 -4.05
C MET A 1 16.98 11.97 -4.09
N GLY A 2 16.51 12.78 -5.06
CA GLY A 2 15.08 13.04 -5.25
C GLY A 2 14.40 11.86 -5.94
N LEU A 3 13.07 11.80 -5.88
CA LEU A 3 12.24 10.74 -6.48
C LEU A 3 12.23 10.77 -8.04
N GLY A 4 12.97 11.66 -8.68
CA GLY A 4 13.01 11.86 -10.13
C GLY A 4 11.95 12.85 -10.64
N SER A 5 12.06 13.29 -11.90
CA SER A 5 11.18 14.30 -12.49
C SER A 5 9.72 13.84 -12.59
N TYR A 6 9.50 12.58 -12.92
CA TYR A 6 8.15 11.98 -12.98
C TYR A 6 7.39 12.16 -11.66
N TRP A 7 8.02 11.82 -10.53
CA TRP A 7 7.38 11.95 -9.23
C TRP A 7 7.20 13.42 -8.80
N GLY A 8 8.01 14.34 -9.32
CA GLY A 8 7.81 15.78 -9.09
C GLY A 8 6.47 16.26 -9.64
N GLU A 9 6.11 15.89 -10.86
CA GLU A 9 4.84 16.25 -11.48
C GLU A 9 3.64 15.51 -10.86
N VAL A 10 3.82 14.21 -10.58
CA VAL A 10 2.76 13.36 -10.00
C VAL A 10 2.44 13.76 -8.56
N LEU A 11 3.44 14.15 -7.77
CA LEU A 11 3.26 14.55 -6.38
C LEU A 11 2.34 15.76 -6.24
N ASP A 12 2.47 16.76 -7.11
CA ASP A 12 1.66 17.97 -7.07
C ASP A 12 0.17 17.62 -7.34
N VAL A 13 -0.09 16.82 -8.37
CA VAL A 13 -1.46 16.35 -8.70
C VAL A 13 -2.05 15.48 -7.59
N LEU A 14 -1.25 14.57 -7.04
CA LEU A 14 -1.73 13.69 -5.96
C LEU A 14 -1.99 14.46 -4.66
N GLN A 15 -1.24 15.52 -4.37
CA GLN A 15 -1.51 16.38 -3.21
C GLN A 15 -2.88 17.07 -3.29
N GLU A 16 -3.30 17.47 -4.48
CA GLU A 16 -4.63 18.07 -4.69
C GLU A 16 -5.76 17.06 -4.44
N ILE A 17 -5.50 15.77 -4.65
CA ILE A 17 -6.50 14.70 -4.47
C ILE A 17 -6.63 14.28 -2.99
N ILE A 18 -5.62 14.54 -2.14
CA ILE A 18 -5.62 14.12 -0.73
C ILE A 18 -6.93 14.44 0.00
N PRO A 19 -7.55 15.64 -0.11
CA PRO A 19 -8.79 15.95 0.58
C PRO A 19 -9.99 15.10 0.18
N VAL A 20 -9.96 14.53 -1.03
CA VAL A 20 -11.05 13.74 -1.62
C VAL A 20 -10.66 12.28 -1.87
N TYR A 21 -9.47 11.88 -1.46
CA TYR A 21 -8.87 10.58 -1.76
C TYR A 21 -9.77 9.39 -1.42
N ASP A 22 -10.36 9.39 -0.23
CA ASP A 22 -11.26 8.31 0.19
C ASP A 22 -12.54 8.28 -0.64
N LYS A 23 -13.06 9.47 -1.05
CA LYS A 23 -14.21 9.55 -1.97
C LYS A 23 -13.87 9.01 -3.35
N VAL A 24 -12.70 9.34 -3.89
CA VAL A 24 -12.24 8.86 -5.19
C VAL A 24 -12.10 7.34 -5.18
N ASN A 25 -11.44 6.78 -4.17
CA ASN A 25 -11.30 5.34 -4.03
C ASN A 25 -12.66 4.63 -3.88
N SER A 26 -13.56 5.17 -3.07
CA SER A 26 -14.92 4.63 -2.93
C SER A 26 -15.69 4.69 -4.25
N TYR A 27 -15.55 5.76 -5.02
CA TYR A 27 -16.22 5.89 -6.32
C TYR A 27 -15.68 4.88 -7.35
N ILE A 28 -14.36 4.75 -7.44
CA ILE A 28 -13.69 3.81 -8.37
C ILE A 28 -14.02 2.35 -8.04
N SER A 29 -14.14 2.00 -6.75
CA SER A 29 -14.46 0.66 -6.27
C SER A 29 -15.97 0.38 -6.16
N LEU A 30 -16.82 1.31 -6.58
CA LEU A 30 -18.28 1.27 -6.39
C LEU A 30 -18.67 1.07 -4.92
N GLY A 31 -17.92 1.66 -4.00
CA GLY A 31 -18.13 1.54 -2.54
C GLY A 31 -17.67 0.21 -1.94
N LYS A 32 -17.03 -0.67 -2.71
CA LYS A 32 -16.61 -2.02 -2.27
C LYS A 32 -15.14 -2.12 -1.88
N ASP A 33 -14.43 -1.03 -1.83
CA ASP A 33 -12.99 -0.98 -1.52
C ASP A 33 -12.64 -1.65 -0.18
N SER A 34 -13.47 -1.47 0.84
CA SER A 34 -13.31 -2.14 2.14
C SER A 34 -13.55 -3.66 2.04
N GLU A 35 -14.59 -4.08 1.31
CA GLU A 35 -14.89 -5.50 1.08
C GLU A 35 -13.74 -6.18 0.32
N HIS A 36 -13.22 -5.53 -0.73
CA HIS A 36 -12.09 -6.07 -1.50
C HIS A 36 -10.85 -6.25 -0.63
N ARG A 37 -10.51 -5.27 0.23
CA ARG A 37 -9.40 -5.39 1.17
C ARG A 37 -9.59 -6.53 2.16
N ASN A 38 -10.77 -6.65 2.77
CA ASN A 38 -11.08 -7.72 3.70
C ASN A 38 -10.92 -9.09 3.03
N ARG A 39 -11.53 -9.32 1.86
CA ARG A 39 -11.43 -10.59 1.11
C ARG A 39 -10.01 -10.93 0.69
N ALA A 40 -9.19 -9.92 0.38
CA ALA A 40 -7.80 -10.14 -0.01
C ALA A 40 -6.92 -10.53 1.18
N ILE A 41 -7.18 -10.02 2.37
CA ILE A 41 -6.32 -10.20 3.55
C ILE A 41 -6.77 -11.39 4.40
N ASP A 42 -8.09 -11.61 4.52
CA ASP A 42 -8.67 -12.63 5.38
C ASP A 42 -8.11 -14.03 5.08
N GLY A 43 -7.70 -14.74 6.12
CA GLY A 43 -7.10 -16.07 6.06
C GLY A 43 -5.68 -16.11 5.43
N ARG A 44 -5.09 -14.96 5.07
CA ARG A 44 -3.75 -14.90 4.44
C ARG A 44 -2.66 -14.31 5.31
N ILE A 45 -3.04 -13.67 6.39
CA ILE A 45 -2.13 -13.13 7.42
C ILE A 45 -2.37 -13.87 8.73
N GLN A 46 -1.40 -13.84 9.62
CA GLN A 46 -1.49 -14.49 10.93
C GLN A 46 -0.92 -13.62 12.04
N ASP A 47 -1.24 -13.98 13.28
CA ASP A 47 -0.74 -13.29 14.47
C ASP A 47 0.79 -13.30 14.47
N GLY A 48 1.40 -12.14 14.71
CA GLY A 48 2.86 -11.97 14.74
C GLY A 48 3.51 -11.64 13.40
N ASP A 49 2.76 -11.63 12.28
CA ASP A 49 3.31 -11.24 10.98
C ASP A 49 3.87 -9.81 11.02
N LYS A 50 5.03 -9.64 10.41
CA LYS A 50 5.60 -8.33 10.11
C LYS A 50 5.20 -7.91 8.71
N ILE A 51 4.42 -6.85 8.62
CA ILE A 51 3.71 -6.43 7.40
C ILE A 51 4.25 -5.09 6.91
N LEU A 52 4.56 -5.01 5.61
CA LEU A 52 4.86 -3.78 4.90
C LEU A 52 3.65 -3.39 4.03
N ASP A 53 3.12 -2.20 4.23
CA ASP A 53 2.08 -1.62 3.36
C ASP A 53 2.75 -0.70 2.35
N ALA A 54 2.86 -1.16 1.10
CA ALA A 54 3.59 -0.52 0.02
C ALA A 54 2.64 0.34 -0.84
N GLY A 55 2.93 1.64 -0.95
CA GLY A 55 1.99 2.60 -1.50
C GLY A 55 0.78 2.75 -0.58
N SER A 56 1.06 2.91 0.72
CA SER A 56 0.09 2.76 1.79
C SER A 56 -0.99 3.84 1.81
N GLY A 57 -0.72 5.01 1.22
CA GLY A 57 -1.60 6.17 1.39
C GLY A 57 -1.82 6.48 2.87
N PHE A 58 -3.08 6.50 3.30
CA PHE A 58 -3.44 6.64 4.71
C PHE A 58 -3.31 5.35 5.53
N GLY A 59 -3.03 4.19 4.91
CA GLY A 59 -2.89 2.91 5.59
C GLY A 59 -4.17 2.07 5.68
N ASN A 60 -5.05 2.19 4.70
CA ASN A 60 -6.32 1.44 4.70
C ASN A 60 -6.14 -0.08 4.65
N MET A 61 -5.15 -0.60 3.89
CA MET A 61 -4.80 -2.04 3.89
C MET A 61 -4.31 -2.48 5.27
N SER A 62 -3.41 -1.71 5.86
CA SER A 62 -2.87 -1.94 7.20
C SER A 62 -3.95 -1.90 8.28
N LYS A 63 -4.89 -0.95 8.19
CA LYS A 63 -6.03 -0.88 9.12
C LYS A 63 -6.86 -2.16 9.06
N THR A 64 -7.14 -2.66 7.85
CA THR A 64 -7.85 -3.92 7.65
C THR A 64 -7.08 -5.10 8.26
N ALA A 65 -5.75 -5.16 8.07
CA ALA A 65 -4.92 -6.21 8.66
C ALA A 65 -4.95 -6.19 10.20
N LEU A 66 -4.86 -5.01 10.80
CA LEU A 66 -4.96 -4.83 12.25
C LEU A 66 -6.35 -5.25 12.80
N ASP A 67 -7.42 -4.93 12.07
CA ASP A 67 -8.78 -5.29 12.50
C ASP A 67 -8.98 -6.82 12.46
N ILE A 68 -8.52 -7.49 11.39
CA ILE A 68 -8.61 -8.95 11.25
C ILE A 68 -7.81 -9.68 12.33
N THR A 69 -6.63 -9.17 12.69
CA THR A 69 -5.74 -9.82 13.68
C THR A 69 -5.91 -9.30 15.10
N ASN A 70 -6.90 -8.44 15.36
CA ASN A 70 -7.07 -7.76 16.64
C ASN A 70 -5.79 -7.04 17.12
N GLY A 71 -5.04 -6.45 16.18
CA GLY A 71 -3.81 -5.69 16.47
C GLY A 71 -2.57 -6.53 16.72
N LYS A 72 -2.58 -7.82 16.40
CA LYS A 72 -1.48 -8.74 16.69
C LYS A 72 -0.46 -8.87 15.57
N VAL A 73 -0.28 -7.84 14.75
CA VAL A 73 0.72 -7.75 13.69
C VAL A 73 1.55 -6.49 13.84
N GLU A 74 2.77 -6.51 13.30
CA GLU A 74 3.63 -5.34 13.21
C GLU A 74 3.46 -4.69 11.84
N ILE A 75 3.19 -3.39 11.80
CA ILE A 75 2.96 -2.64 10.56
C ILE A 75 4.07 -1.61 10.32
N MET A 76 4.59 -1.60 9.10
CA MET A 76 5.35 -0.49 8.55
C MET A 76 4.66 0.02 7.29
N LEU A 77 4.53 1.34 7.18
CA LEU A 77 3.95 2.01 6.02
C LEU A 77 5.04 2.63 5.16
N TYR A 78 4.91 2.61 3.85
CA TYR A 78 5.67 3.53 3.03
C TYR A 78 4.87 4.02 1.82
N ASP A 79 5.06 5.30 1.50
CA ASP A 79 4.34 5.99 0.43
C ASP A 79 5.20 7.17 -0.05
N PRO A 80 5.18 7.53 -1.35
CA PRO A 80 5.89 8.72 -1.85
C PRO A 80 5.31 10.02 -1.29
N LEU A 81 4.05 10.03 -0.86
CA LEU A 81 3.33 11.20 -0.38
C LEU A 81 3.51 11.40 1.13
N LEU A 82 4.50 12.19 1.52
CA LEU A 82 4.71 12.54 2.93
C LEU A 82 3.47 13.07 3.66
N PRO A 83 2.59 13.89 3.05
CA PRO A 83 1.35 14.31 3.68
C PRO A 83 0.41 13.17 4.05
N MET A 84 0.33 12.09 3.25
CA MET A 84 -0.47 10.91 3.57
C MET A 84 0.09 10.19 4.80
N ILE A 85 1.39 9.92 4.81
CA ILE A 85 2.08 9.29 5.95
C ILE A 85 1.92 10.10 7.25
N LYS A 86 1.98 11.43 7.17
CA LYS A 86 1.79 12.30 8.34
C LYS A 86 0.37 12.25 8.90
N ASN A 87 -0.63 12.00 8.05
CA ASN A 87 -2.05 11.99 8.41
C ASN A 87 -2.61 10.59 8.74
N THR A 88 -1.79 9.55 8.83
CA THR A 88 -2.20 8.19 9.20
C THR A 88 -2.84 8.09 10.59
N ASN A 89 -2.61 9.05 11.48
CA ASN A 89 -3.22 9.13 12.81
C ASN A 89 -4.76 9.03 12.81
N ARG A 90 -5.40 9.30 11.68
CA ARG A 90 -6.86 9.17 11.53
C ARG A 90 -7.34 7.72 11.65
N LEU A 91 -6.49 6.74 11.30
CA LEU A 91 -6.84 5.32 11.24
C LEU A 91 -6.25 4.50 12.40
N PHE A 92 -5.18 4.97 13.02
CA PHE A 92 -4.42 4.18 13.99
C PHE A 92 -4.42 4.83 15.37
N LYS A 93 -4.73 4.03 16.40
CA LYS A 93 -4.61 4.47 17.81
C LYS A 93 -3.14 4.72 18.20
N LYS A 94 -2.23 3.89 17.67
CA LYS A 94 -0.78 4.04 17.79
C LYS A 94 -0.22 4.15 16.39
N LYS A 95 0.53 5.22 16.12
CA LYS A 95 1.14 5.47 14.81
C LYS A 95 2.10 4.34 14.46
N PRO A 96 1.93 3.65 13.32
CA PRO A 96 2.88 2.66 12.84
C PRO A 96 4.20 3.32 12.40
N GLU A 97 5.25 2.52 12.28
CA GLU A 97 6.48 2.97 11.60
C GLU A 97 6.14 3.36 10.16
N ALA A 98 6.78 4.42 9.68
CA ALA A 98 6.51 4.90 8.34
C ALA A 98 7.72 5.57 7.71
N ALA A 99 7.86 5.43 6.39
CA ALA A 99 8.92 6.04 5.60
C ALA A 99 8.38 6.56 4.26
N CYS A 100 9.07 7.56 3.68
CA CYS A 100 8.83 7.94 2.29
C CYS A 100 9.62 7.03 1.35
N GLY A 101 8.96 6.55 0.29
CA GLY A 101 9.59 5.72 -0.73
C GLY A 101 8.64 5.38 -1.87
N VAL A 102 9.22 4.86 -2.94
CA VAL A 102 8.52 4.40 -4.15
C VAL A 102 8.68 2.89 -4.27
N PHE A 103 7.82 2.24 -5.05
CA PHE A 103 7.88 0.78 -5.24
C PHE A 103 9.24 0.27 -5.72
N GLU A 104 9.93 1.06 -6.52
CA GLU A 104 11.24 0.72 -7.08
C GLU A 104 12.39 0.83 -6.09
N HIS A 105 12.14 1.39 -4.92
CA HIS A 105 13.16 1.59 -3.89
C HIS A 105 12.55 1.67 -2.50
N ALA A 106 12.28 0.51 -1.90
CA ALA A 106 11.75 0.42 -0.54
C ALA A 106 12.86 0.70 0.49
N PRO A 107 12.66 1.60 1.45
CA PRO A 107 13.65 1.94 2.47
C PRO A 107 13.74 0.87 3.57
N CYS A 108 13.86 -0.38 3.17
CA CYS A 108 13.78 -1.55 4.04
C CYS A 108 14.94 -2.52 3.78
N LYS A 109 15.27 -3.34 4.78
CA LYS A 109 16.26 -4.40 4.66
C LYS A 109 15.75 -5.57 3.82
N ASN A 110 16.67 -6.42 3.34
CA ASN A 110 16.31 -7.68 2.68
C ASN A 110 15.59 -8.60 3.66
N GLN A 111 14.65 -9.40 3.16
CA GLN A 111 13.98 -10.47 3.91
C GLN A 111 13.44 -10.02 5.29
N GLN A 112 12.80 -8.86 5.31
CA GLN A 112 12.36 -8.24 6.55
C GLN A 112 10.89 -8.56 6.88
N PHE A 113 10.04 -8.80 5.88
CA PHE A 113 8.59 -8.89 6.05
C PHE A 113 8.04 -10.27 5.71
N ASP A 114 7.05 -10.69 6.49
CA ASP A 114 6.26 -11.90 6.24
C ASP A 114 5.23 -11.63 5.16
N VAL A 115 4.67 -10.42 5.14
CA VAL A 115 3.65 -10.01 4.19
C VAL A 115 3.95 -8.61 3.66
N VAL A 116 3.76 -8.39 2.36
CA VAL A 116 3.65 -7.07 1.74
C VAL A 116 2.21 -6.89 1.27
N LEU A 117 1.62 -5.74 1.59
CA LEU A 117 0.31 -5.32 1.12
C LEU A 117 0.47 -4.21 0.08
N SER A 118 -0.40 -4.19 -0.93
CA SER A 118 -0.54 -3.07 -1.87
C SER A 118 -2.00 -2.92 -2.25
N GLY A 119 -2.57 -1.75 -1.97
CA GLY A 119 -3.99 -1.49 -2.24
C GLY A 119 -4.18 -0.29 -3.17
N TYR A 120 -4.58 -0.54 -4.42
CA TYR A 120 -4.87 0.48 -5.45
C TYR A 120 -3.69 1.41 -5.77
N SER A 121 -2.46 0.95 -5.59
CA SER A 121 -1.24 1.76 -5.68
C SER A 121 -0.17 1.21 -6.63
N LEU A 122 -0.19 -0.09 -6.95
CA LEU A 122 0.85 -0.71 -7.77
C LEU A 122 0.90 -0.15 -9.20
N ARG A 123 -0.22 0.33 -9.71
CA ARG A 123 -0.33 1.01 -11.01
C ARG A 123 0.52 2.28 -11.12
N ASP A 124 0.91 2.88 -9.99
CA ASP A 124 1.70 4.10 -9.94
C ASP A 124 3.21 3.81 -10.02
N ALA A 125 3.62 2.54 -10.02
CA ALA A 125 5.01 2.14 -10.25
C ALA A 125 5.47 2.54 -11.65
N ILE A 126 6.61 3.20 -11.76
CA ILE A 126 7.22 3.60 -13.04
C ILE A 126 7.74 2.35 -13.78
N SER A 127 8.34 1.42 -13.04
CA SER A 127 8.87 0.16 -13.56
C SER A 127 8.32 -1.00 -12.74
N LEU A 128 7.28 -1.64 -13.25
CA LEU A 128 6.69 -2.81 -12.59
C LEU A 128 7.72 -3.93 -12.35
N LYS A 129 8.66 -4.13 -13.28
CA LYS A 129 9.74 -5.11 -13.12
C LYS A 129 10.62 -4.79 -11.92
N THR A 130 11.02 -3.53 -11.77
CA THR A 130 11.85 -3.07 -10.65
C THR A 130 11.08 -3.14 -9.35
N ALA A 131 9.81 -2.72 -9.35
CA ALA A 131 8.91 -2.83 -8.20
C ALA A 131 8.78 -4.29 -7.71
N ILE A 132 8.55 -5.24 -8.62
CA ILE A 132 8.46 -6.67 -8.29
C ILE A 132 9.78 -7.16 -7.68
N SER A 133 10.91 -6.80 -8.26
CA SER A 133 12.23 -7.21 -7.74
C SER A 133 12.47 -6.64 -6.33
N GLU A 134 12.05 -5.41 -6.09
CA GLU A 134 12.23 -4.75 -4.81
C GLU A 134 11.31 -5.33 -3.73
N ILE A 135 10.04 -5.60 -4.06
CA ILE A 135 9.13 -6.28 -3.14
C ILE A 135 9.63 -7.70 -2.82
N HIS A 136 10.13 -8.42 -3.82
CA HIS A 136 10.74 -9.74 -3.59
C HIS A 136 11.96 -9.64 -2.66
N ARG A 137 12.78 -8.60 -2.79
CA ARG A 137 13.95 -8.39 -1.94
C ARG A 137 13.59 -8.20 -0.47
N VAL A 138 12.51 -7.46 -0.18
CA VAL A 138 12.11 -7.15 1.22
C VAL A 138 11.27 -8.26 1.85
N LEU A 139 10.64 -9.13 1.06
CA LEU A 139 9.91 -10.30 1.53
C LEU A 139 10.88 -11.38 2.03
N LYS A 140 10.51 -12.06 3.11
CA LYS A 140 11.14 -13.32 3.53
C LYS A 140 10.92 -14.40 2.47
N ASN A 141 11.68 -15.51 2.51
CA ASN A 141 11.60 -16.58 1.51
C ASN A 141 10.18 -17.14 1.32
N ASP A 142 9.43 -17.31 2.41
CA ASP A 142 8.04 -17.81 2.38
C ASP A 142 7.02 -16.67 2.49
N GLY A 143 7.47 -15.42 2.32
CA GLY A 143 6.63 -14.23 2.42
C GLY A 143 5.62 -14.12 1.29
N LYS A 144 4.54 -13.37 1.52
CA LYS A 144 3.44 -13.22 0.58
C LYS A 144 3.28 -11.75 0.18
N TRP A 145 2.99 -11.51 -1.08
CA TRP A 145 2.54 -10.21 -1.55
C TRP A 145 1.04 -10.26 -1.85
N ILE A 146 0.24 -9.48 -1.13
CA ILE A 146 -1.21 -9.37 -1.28
C ILE A 146 -1.51 -8.06 -2.00
N ILE A 147 -2.10 -8.16 -3.18
CA ILE A 147 -2.41 -7.02 -4.05
C ILE A 147 -3.91 -6.90 -4.21
N VAL A 148 -4.43 -5.69 -4.01
CA VAL A 148 -5.77 -5.28 -4.38
C VAL A 148 -5.63 -4.14 -5.37
N ASP A 149 -6.00 -4.36 -6.62
CA ASP A 149 -5.94 -3.32 -7.65
C ASP A 149 -7.06 -3.50 -8.69
N LEU A 150 -7.26 -2.49 -9.52
CA LEU A 150 -8.21 -2.53 -10.62
C LEU A 150 -7.60 -3.32 -11.78
N GLY A 151 -8.25 -4.42 -12.16
CA GLY A 151 -7.88 -5.17 -13.36
C GLY A 151 -8.24 -4.39 -14.64
N LYS A 152 -7.47 -4.58 -15.71
CA LYS A 152 -7.93 -4.20 -17.04
C LYS A 152 -9.06 -5.15 -17.44
N PRO A 153 -10.19 -4.65 -18.00
CA PRO A 153 -11.20 -5.53 -18.55
C PRO A 153 -10.60 -6.33 -19.72
N ASP A 154 -10.89 -7.64 -19.77
CA ASP A 154 -10.41 -8.54 -20.83
C ASP A 154 -10.94 -8.18 -22.22
N LYS A 155 -11.99 -7.36 -22.29
CA LYS A 155 -12.57 -6.84 -23.53
C LYS A 155 -12.80 -5.34 -23.39
N ALA A 156 -12.45 -4.60 -24.43
CA ALA A 156 -12.87 -3.21 -24.54
C ALA A 156 -14.41 -3.17 -24.47
N ILE A 157 -14.95 -2.47 -23.50
CA ILE A 157 -16.37 -2.11 -23.48
C ILE A 157 -16.50 -1.01 -24.54
N ILE A 158 -17.05 -1.37 -25.69
CA ILE A 158 -17.37 -0.44 -26.78
C ILE A 158 -18.66 0.28 -26.44
#